data_2262fc15da3ceab13d36257687907918
#
_entry.id   2262fc15da3ceab13d36257687907918
#
_cell.length_a   1.000
_cell.length_b   1.000
_cell.length_c   1.000
_cell.angle_alpha   90.00
_cell.angle_beta   90.00
_cell.angle_gamma   90.00
#
_symmetry.space_group_name_H-M   'P 1'
#
loop_
_entity.id
_entity.type
_entity.pdbx_description
1 polymer ?
#
loop_
_entity_poly.entity_id
_entity_poly.type
_entity_poly.pdbx_seq_one_letter_code
_entity_poly.pdbx_strand_id
1 'polypeptide(L)'
;MNKKLVIVLMTAGLAQGALAAEVYNKDANKLDFYGKAVARHYISDNTAVDGDATYIRLGFKGQTQISDVLTGFGQWEYNFQANHSEGGNDAQNGNKTRLGFAGLKHATLGSIDYGRNYGIIYDVGAITDTPVIFDDETYISADNFMTGRGGGRLTWRNNDFFGLVDGLNVAAQYQGANSNSTNNPRSATRSNGDGYGFSLSYDTPWDVSILGAWATSKRTTAQNALLLGDGDRADIWATGLKYDHDSVYLAATWAQSQNMTPIGSLGYANKTDNLEVVAKYLFQNGFAPEVGYFKSKAKDLELTGDQDIMHYWDFSLVYYFNKNMSVYADYKLNRIDKDNNLGIASDDQTGLGLTYQF
;
A
#
# COMPACT_ATOMS: atom_id res chain seq x y z
N MET A 1 -33.01 0.40 -28.27
CA MET A 1 -31.64 -0.09 -28.16
C MET A 1 -30.96 0.67 -27.01
N ASN A 2 -31.04 0.13 -25.80
CA ASN A 2 -30.48 0.76 -24.63
C ASN A 2 -28.96 0.36 -24.57
N LYS A 3 -28.08 1.30 -24.82
CA LYS A 3 -26.66 1.15 -24.54
C LYS A 3 -26.48 1.19 -23.02
N LYS A 4 -26.38 0.03 -22.39
CA LYS A 4 -25.89 -0.07 -21.02
C LYS A 4 -24.44 0.36 -21.04
N LEU A 5 -24.14 1.53 -20.49
CA LEU A 5 -22.82 1.98 -20.17
C LEU A 5 -22.35 1.10 -18.99
N VAL A 6 -21.53 0.10 -19.28
CA VAL A 6 -20.90 -0.70 -18.24
C VAL A 6 -19.78 0.17 -17.67
N ILE A 7 -20.07 0.87 -16.58
CA ILE A 7 -19.03 1.48 -15.75
C ILE A 7 -18.43 0.32 -14.95
N VAL A 8 -17.26 -0.15 -15.38
CA VAL A 8 -16.44 -1.04 -14.57
C VAL A 8 -15.90 -0.20 -13.42
N LEU A 9 -16.55 -0.29 -12.26
CA LEU A 9 -16.05 0.24 -11.01
C LEU A 9 -14.75 -0.48 -10.67
N MET A 10 -13.66 0.27 -10.66
CA MET A 10 -12.39 -0.24 -10.19
C MET A 10 -12.47 -0.42 -8.68
N THR A 11 -12.43 -1.67 -8.23
CA THR A 11 -12.17 -2.00 -6.84
C THR A 11 -10.80 -1.42 -6.45
N ALA A 12 -10.83 -0.46 -5.54
CA ALA A 12 -9.64 0.13 -4.98
C ALA A 12 -8.93 -0.92 -4.12
N GLY A 13 -7.78 -1.36 -4.54
CA GLY A 13 -6.95 -2.19 -3.69
C GLY A 13 -5.94 -3.06 -4.41
N LEU A 14 -6.30 -3.79 -5.45
CA LEU A 14 -5.36 -4.66 -6.17
C LEU A 14 -5.43 -4.51 -7.69
N ALA A 15 -6.39 -3.76 -8.16
CA ALA A 15 -6.50 -3.38 -9.54
C ALA A 15 -6.72 -1.86 -9.61
N GLN A 16 -5.69 -1.07 -9.37
CA GLN A 16 -5.50 0.01 -10.30
C GLN A 16 -5.28 -0.71 -11.64
N GLY A 17 -6.36 -1.16 -12.26
CA GLY A 17 -6.42 -1.36 -13.68
C GLY A 17 -6.16 0.00 -14.27
N ALA A 18 -4.90 0.46 -14.14
CA ALA A 18 -4.40 1.52 -14.95
C ALA A 18 -4.90 1.17 -16.34
N LEU A 19 -5.52 2.13 -16.99
CA LEU A 19 -5.87 2.06 -18.37
C LEU A 19 -4.54 2.02 -19.10
N ALA A 20 -3.87 0.87 -19.00
CA ALA A 20 -2.56 0.69 -19.57
C ALA A 20 -2.71 0.78 -21.07
N ALA A 21 -1.95 1.68 -21.68
CA ALA A 21 -1.83 1.72 -23.12
C ALA A 21 -1.11 0.45 -23.56
N GLU A 22 -1.78 -0.38 -24.35
CA GLU A 22 -1.14 -1.52 -24.99
C GLU A 22 -0.06 -1.04 -25.95
N VAL A 23 1.20 -1.29 -25.63
CA VAL A 23 2.36 -0.88 -26.45
C VAL A 23 2.68 -1.98 -27.46
N TYR A 24 2.48 -3.22 -27.08
CA TYR A 24 2.80 -4.37 -27.91
C TYR A 24 1.91 -5.56 -27.56
N ASN A 25 1.35 -6.24 -28.59
CA ASN A 25 0.57 -7.45 -28.43
C ASN A 25 0.69 -8.29 -29.70
N LYS A 26 1.66 -9.18 -29.72
CA LYS A 26 1.93 -10.04 -30.87
C LYS A 26 2.65 -11.32 -30.43
N ASP A 27 2.38 -12.41 -31.13
CA ASP A 27 3.05 -13.70 -30.95
C ASP A 27 2.99 -14.19 -29.49
N ALA A 28 1.80 -14.06 -28.87
CA ALA A 28 1.55 -14.41 -27.47
C ALA A 28 2.36 -13.61 -26.43
N ASN A 29 2.94 -12.48 -26.85
CA ASN A 29 3.60 -11.52 -25.96
C ASN A 29 2.79 -10.24 -25.87
N LYS A 30 2.63 -9.72 -24.67
CA LYS A 30 1.93 -8.47 -24.39
C LYS A 30 2.79 -7.57 -23.50
N LEU A 31 2.85 -6.27 -23.84
CA LEU A 31 3.47 -5.24 -23.04
C LEU A 31 2.51 -4.05 -22.92
N ASP A 32 2.16 -3.72 -21.71
CA ASP A 32 1.34 -2.57 -21.37
C ASP A 32 2.19 -1.50 -20.68
N PHE A 33 2.03 -0.25 -21.07
CA PHE A 33 2.59 0.93 -20.40
C PHE A 33 1.48 1.64 -19.63
N TYR A 34 1.72 1.98 -18.37
CA TYR A 34 0.77 2.67 -17.54
C TYR A 34 1.44 3.75 -16.70
N GLY A 35 0.66 4.71 -16.23
CA GLY A 35 1.20 5.71 -15.36
C GLY A 35 0.19 6.77 -14.94
N LYS A 36 0.70 7.71 -14.13
CA LYS A 36 -0.05 8.89 -13.73
C LYS A 36 0.87 10.09 -13.52
N ALA A 37 0.38 11.28 -13.90
CA ALA A 37 0.91 12.57 -13.50
C ALA A 37 -0.02 13.13 -12.42
N VAL A 38 0.53 13.45 -11.26
CA VAL A 38 -0.21 13.96 -10.10
C VAL A 38 0.35 15.32 -9.75
N ALA A 39 -0.40 16.38 -10.05
CA ALA A 39 -0.12 17.72 -9.59
C ALA A 39 -0.87 17.93 -8.28
N ARG A 40 -0.16 18.19 -7.18
CA ARG A 40 -0.78 18.39 -5.87
C ARG A 40 -0.01 19.35 -4.99
N HIS A 41 -0.74 20.03 -4.13
CA HIS A 41 -0.20 20.99 -3.19
C HIS A 41 -0.79 20.72 -1.79
N TYR A 42 0.07 20.72 -0.77
CA TYR A 42 -0.33 20.65 0.63
C TYR A 42 -0.36 22.05 1.25
N ILE A 43 -1.29 22.26 2.14
CA ILE A 43 -1.44 23.46 2.97
C ILE A 43 -1.46 23.01 4.42
N SER A 44 -0.46 23.40 5.21
CA SER A 44 -0.32 23.02 6.62
C SER A 44 0.53 24.04 7.37
N ASP A 45 0.27 24.20 8.67
CA ASP A 45 1.16 24.94 9.57
C ASP A 45 2.49 24.20 9.79
N ASN A 46 2.52 22.90 9.51
CA ASN A 46 3.74 22.09 9.52
C ASN A 46 4.55 22.32 8.23
N THR A 47 5.57 23.16 8.31
CA THR A 47 6.44 23.50 7.17
C THR A 47 7.20 22.31 6.56
N ALA A 48 7.26 21.16 7.24
CA ALA A 48 7.90 19.97 6.70
C ALA A 48 7.04 19.24 5.64
N VAL A 49 5.74 19.55 5.57
CA VAL A 49 4.80 18.94 4.62
C VAL A 49 4.08 19.97 3.76
N ASP A 50 4.12 21.27 4.12
CA ASP A 50 3.53 22.36 3.34
C ASP A 50 4.20 22.50 1.98
N GLY A 51 3.42 22.77 0.92
CA GLY A 51 3.94 23.09 -0.40
C GLY A 51 3.66 22.06 -1.49
N ASP A 52 4.43 22.18 -2.56
CA ASP A 52 4.30 21.32 -3.76
C ASP A 52 4.75 19.89 -3.50
N ALA A 53 3.91 18.94 -3.89
CA ALA A 53 4.18 17.51 -3.80
C ALA A 53 3.88 16.76 -5.13
N THR A 54 4.08 17.47 -6.24
CA THR A 54 3.86 16.96 -7.60
C THR A 54 4.81 15.82 -7.93
N TYR A 55 4.28 14.75 -8.54
CA TYR A 55 5.07 13.61 -8.98
C TYR A 55 4.50 12.96 -10.25
N ILE A 56 5.35 12.14 -10.90
CA ILE A 56 4.98 11.29 -12.02
C ILE A 56 5.29 9.84 -11.63
N ARG A 57 4.38 8.92 -11.94
CA ARG A 57 4.58 7.49 -11.77
C ARG A 57 4.40 6.79 -13.08
N LEU A 58 5.37 5.96 -13.46
CA LEU A 58 5.36 5.20 -14.70
C LEU A 58 5.67 3.74 -14.43
N GLY A 59 5.11 2.85 -15.23
CA GLY A 59 5.35 1.42 -15.12
C GLY A 59 5.05 0.65 -16.40
N PHE A 60 5.60 -0.56 -16.45
CA PHE A 60 5.36 -1.54 -17.50
C PHE A 60 4.85 -2.84 -16.87
N LYS A 61 3.87 -3.47 -17.54
CA LYS A 61 3.42 -4.85 -17.26
C LYS A 61 3.64 -5.66 -18.52
N GLY A 62 4.38 -6.75 -18.39
CA GLY A 62 4.64 -7.68 -19.50
C GLY A 62 4.14 -9.07 -19.19
N GLN A 63 3.68 -9.77 -20.23
CA GLN A 63 3.36 -11.19 -20.14
C GLN A 63 3.70 -11.91 -21.45
N THR A 64 4.04 -13.19 -21.33
CA THR A 64 4.33 -14.07 -22.45
C THR A 64 3.74 -15.46 -22.20
N GLN A 65 3.01 -15.99 -23.17
CA GLN A 65 2.51 -17.36 -23.13
C GLN A 65 3.68 -18.32 -23.38
N ILE A 66 3.94 -19.22 -22.44
CA ILE A 66 5.00 -20.24 -22.55
C ILE A 66 4.42 -21.56 -23.05
N SER A 67 3.22 -21.91 -22.56
CA SER A 67 2.45 -23.07 -23.01
C SER A 67 0.96 -22.82 -22.78
N ASP A 68 0.09 -23.75 -23.13
CA ASP A 68 -1.37 -23.63 -22.97
C ASP A 68 -1.79 -23.34 -21.51
N VAL A 69 -0.96 -23.73 -20.54
CA VAL A 69 -1.27 -23.59 -19.12
C VAL A 69 -0.29 -22.71 -18.35
N LEU A 70 0.79 -22.23 -18.98
CA LEU A 70 1.86 -21.49 -18.32
C LEU A 70 2.12 -20.16 -19.00
N THR A 71 2.09 -19.07 -18.22
CA THR A 71 2.39 -17.70 -18.65
C THR A 71 3.53 -17.14 -17.80
N GLY A 72 4.54 -16.56 -18.41
CA GLY A 72 5.53 -15.71 -17.77
C GLY A 72 5.02 -14.29 -17.65
N PHE A 73 5.30 -13.59 -16.56
CA PHE A 73 4.91 -12.19 -16.39
C PHE A 73 5.95 -11.41 -15.61
N GLY A 74 5.88 -10.09 -15.71
CA GLY A 74 6.72 -9.19 -14.94
C GLY A 74 6.14 -7.78 -14.88
N GLN A 75 6.57 -7.03 -13.89
CA GLN A 75 6.16 -5.64 -13.70
C GLN A 75 7.33 -4.81 -13.16
N TRP A 76 7.42 -3.57 -13.64
CA TRP A 76 8.29 -2.55 -13.09
C TRP A 76 7.50 -1.25 -12.92
N GLU A 77 7.71 -0.54 -11.81
CA GLU A 77 7.09 0.74 -11.49
C GLU A 77 8.09 1.68 -10.83
N TYR A 78 8.14 2.91 -11.31
CA TYR A 78 9.02 3.95 -10.79
C TYR A 78 8.26 5.24 -10.51
N ASN A 79 8.63 5.94 -9.44
CA ASN A 79 8.10 7.24 -9.06
C ASN A 79 9.19 8.30 -9.21
N PHE A 80 8.88 9.35 -9.97
CA PHE A 80 9.70 10.54 -10.16
C PHE A 80 9.07 11.69 -9.39
N GLN A 81 9.85 12.38 -8.56
CA GLN A 81 9.42 13.64 -7.96
C GLN A 81 9.58 14.77 -8.97
N ALA A 82 8.59 15.67 -9.02
CA ALA A 82 8.58 16.80 -9.94
C ALA A 82 8.51 18.15 -9.20
N ASN A 83 8.61 18.12 -7.89
CA ASN A 83 8.54 19.30 -6.99
C ASN A 83 9.92 19.82 -6.57
N HIS A 84 11.02 19.15 -6.95
CA HIS A 84 12.37 19.58 -6.62
C HIS A 84 12.96 20.48 -7.69
N SER A 85 13.95 21.28 -7.33
CA SER A 85 14.66 22.16 -8.28
C SER A 85 15.50 21.35 -9.27
N GLU A 86 15.47 21.70 -10.55
CA GLU A 86 16.13 20.95 -11.62
C GLU A 86 17.65 20.81 -11.42
N GLY A 87 18.30 21.83 -10.90
CA GLY A 87 19.76 21.87 -10.66
C GLY A 87 20.17 21.76 -9.18
N GLY A 88 19.23 21.47 -8.27
CA GLY A 88 19.51 21.40 -6.83
C GLY A 88 20.14 20.08 -6.40
N ASN A 89 20.74 20.09 -5.21
CA ASN A 89 21.26 18.86 -4.57
C ASN A 89 20.16 17.85 -4.25
N ASP A 90 18.93 18.27 -4.21
CA ASP A 90 17.73 17.51 -3.92
C ASP A 90 17.00 16.97 -5.18
N ALA A 91 17.46 17.31 -6.39
CA ALA A 91 16.78 17.03 -7.66
C ALA A 91 16.37 15.55 -7.87
N GLN A 92 17.06 14.61 -7.21
CA GLN A 92 16.76 13.19 -7.28
C GLN A 92 16.11 12.64 -5.99
N ASN A 93 15.89 13.48 -4.98
CA ASN A 93 15.33 13.03 -3.70
C ASN A 93 13.90 12.55 -3.87
N GLY A 94 13.57 11.44 -3.21
CA GLY A 94 12.24 10.84 -3.28
C GLY A 94 11.97 9.99 -4.54
N ASN A 95 12.85 10.03 -5.57
CA ASN A 95 12.77 9.13 -6.72
C ASN A 95 13.00 7.69 -6.27
N LYS A 96 12.14 6.76 -6.70
CA LYS A 96 12.24 5.38 -6.20
C LYS A 96 11.57 4.35 -7.10
N THR A 97 12.23 3.18 -7.23
CA THR A 97 11.59 1.97 -7.73
C THR A 97 10.57 1.50 -6.68
N ARG A 98 9.30 1.41 -7.09
CA ARG A 98 8.21 0.93 -6.25
C ARG A 98 8.03 -0.58 -6.38
N LEU A 99 7.99 -1.06 -7.62
CA LEU A 99 7.84 -2.49 -7.96
C LEU A 99 8.94 -2.90 -8.94
N GLY A 100 9.33 -4.18 -8.89
CA GLY A 100 10.31 -4.77 -9.81
C GLY A 100 10.37 -6.27 -9.54
N PHE A 101 9.54 -7.05 -10.24
CA PHE A 101 9.45 -8.50 -10.06
C PHE A 101 9.11 -9.22 -11.37
N ALA A 102 9.40 -10.52 -11.40
CA ALA A 102 8.98 -11.42 -12.46
C ALA A 102 8.46 -12.73 -11.88
N GLY A 103 7.61 -13.42 -12.63
CA GLY A 103 6.97 -14.63 -12.15
C GLY A 103 6.40 -15.50 -13.24
N LEU A 104 5.84 -16.61 -12.80
CA LEU A 104 5.13 -17.59 -13.62
C LEU A 104 3.71 -17.77 -13.07
N LYS A 105 2.74 -17.86 -13.97
CA LYS A 105 1.34 -18.15 -13.65
C LYS A 105 0.91 -19.42 -14.36
N HIS A 106 0.45 -20.40 -13.59
CA HIS A 106 -0.17 -21.61 -14.08
C HIS A 106 -1.70 -21.50 -14.02
N ALA A 107 -2.41 -22.07 -14.97
CA ALA A 107 -3.86 -21.93 -15.10
C ALA A 107 -4.65 -22.34 -13.84
N THR A 108 -4.19 -23.34 -13.09
CA THR A 108 -4.87 -23.87 -11.88
C THR A 108 -4.05 -23.76 -10.61
N LEU A 109 -2.70 -23.85 -10.70
CA LEU A 109 -1.82 -23.83 -9.52
C LEU A 109 -1.56 -22.43 -8.99
N GLY A 110 -2.05 -21.38 -9.68
CA GLY A 110 -1.86 -20.00 -9.32
C GLY A 110 -0.55 -19.41 -9.86
N SER A 111 -0.03 -18.40 -9.21
CA SER A 111 1.18 -17.71 -9.64
C SER A 111 2.27 -17.76 -8.58
N ILE A 112 3.51 -17.69 -9.04
CA ILE A 112 4.69 -17.48 -8.19
C ILE A 112 5.52 -16.35 -8.78
N ASP A 113 5.91 -15.38 -7.96
CA ASP A 113 6.76 -14.26 -8.36
C ASP A 113 7.89 -14.02 -7.35
N TYR A 114 8.95 -13.39 -7.85
CA TYR A 114 10.09 -12.99 -7.02
C TYR A 114 10.55 -11.58 -7.37
N GLY A 115 10.84 -10.80 -6.34
CA GLY A 115 11.44 -9.47 -6.50
C GLY A 115 11.01 -8.45 -5.46
N ARG A 116 10.94 -7.17 -5.90
CA ARG A 116 10.38 -6.07 -5.11
C ARG A 116 8.88 -6.00 -5.38
N ASN A 117 8.08 -6.41 -4.42
CA ASN A 117 6.63 -6.49 -4.53
C ASN A 117 5.95 -6.12 -3.20
N TYR A 118 4.65 -6.16 -3.12
CA TYR A 118 3.88 -5.96 -1.90
C TYR A 118 4.09 -7.09 -0.89
N GLY A 119 4.10 -6.75 0.39
CA GLY A 119 4.10 -7.69 1.49
C GLY A 119 2.74 -8.36 1.66
N ILE A 120 2.76 -9.56 2.22
CA ILE A 120 1.54 -10.37 2.39
C ILE A 120 0.49 -9.67 3.28
N ILE A 121 0.91 -8.82 4.21
CA ILE A 121 0.02 -8.05 5.10
C ILE A 121 -0.76 -6.98 4.33
N TYR A 122 -0.19 -6.45 3.24
CA TYR A 122 -0.88 -5.49 2.38
C TYR A 122 -2.15 -6.07 1.72
N ASP A 123 -2.29 -7.39 1.63
CA ASP A 123 -3.53 -8.01 1.13
C ASP A 123 -4.75 -7.60 1.98
N VAL A 124 -4.55 -7.35 3.28
CA VAL A 124 -5.57 -6.79 4.17
C VAL A 124 -5.56 -5.26 4.15
N GLY A 125 -4.41 -4.60 4.25
CA GLY A 125 -4.29 -3.13 4.27
C GLY A 125 -4.85 -2.46 3.01
N ALA A 126 -4.72 -3.10 1.87
CA ALA A 126 -5.17 -2.57 0.59
C ALA A 126 -6.65 -2.17 0.52
N ILE A 127 -7.51 -2.73 1.38
CA ILE A 127 -8.95 -2.38 1.37
C ILE A 127 -9.24 -1.02 2.02
N THR A 128 -8.33 -0.48 2.80
CA THR A 128 -8.44 0.84 3.43
C THR A 128 -7.49 1.89 2.84
N ASP A 129 -6.59 1.49 1.89
CA ASP A 129 -5.70 2.36 1.10
C ASP A 129 -6.50 3.06 -0.04
N THR A 130 -7.52 3.84 0.33
CA THR A 130 -8.45 4.48 -0.60
C THR A 130 -8.46 6.01 -0.59
N PRO A 131 -8.06 6.72 0.49
CA PRO A 131 -7.95 8.16 0.49
C PRO A 131 -7.04 8.67 -0.64
N VAL A 132 -7.42 9.79 -1.25
CA VAL A 132 -6.76 10.23 -2.49
C VAL A 132 -5.38 10.85 -2.23
N ILE A 133 -5.16 11.39 -1.03
CA ILE A 133 -3.89 12.02 -0.62
C ILE A 133 -3.36 11.40 0.67
N PHE A 134 -4.15 11.43 1.75
CA PHE A 134 -3.72 11.00 3.08
C PHE A 134 -3.98 9.49 3.27
N ASP A 135 -3.38 8.71 2.35
CA ASP A 135 -3.38 7.26 2.31
C ASP A 135 -2.31 6.64 3.25
N ASP A 136 -2.00 7.33 4.34
CA ASP A 136 -1.03 6.84 5.35
C ASP A 136 -1.67 5.72 6.16
N GLU A 137 -1.41 4.49 5.79
CA GLU A 137 -1.88 3.29 6.49
C GLU A 137 -1.17 3.12 7.83
N THR A 138 -1.92 2.67 8.81
CA THR A 138 -1.45 2.63 10.22
C THR A 138 -0.38 1.56 10.48
N TYR A 139 -0.34 0.49 9.69
CA TYR A 139 0.58 -0.64 9.87
C TYR A 139 1.32 -1.04 8.60
N ILE A 140 1.05 -0.40 7.47
CA ILE A 140 1.70 -0.67 6.20
C ILE A 140 2.81 0.35 5.93
N SER A 141 4.02 -0.12 5.70
CA SER A 141 5.14 0.75 5.36
C SER A 141 6.09 0.08 4.38
N ALA A 142 6.66 0.86 3.45
CA ALA A 142 7.63 0.34 2.49
C ALA A 142 8.97 0.00 3.17
N ASP A 143 9.56 -1.12 2.75
CA ASP A 143 10.80 -1.69 3.29
C ASP A 143 10.75 -1.93 4.82
N ASN A 144 9.56 -2.22 5.33
CA ASN A 144 9.32 -2.59 6.72
C ASN A 144 8.77 -4.01 6.78
N PHE A 145 9.67 -4.99 6.97
CA PHE A 145 9.35 -6.42 6.99
C PHE A 145 8.39 -6.81 5.83
N MET A 146 7.29 -7.51 6.13
CA MET A 146 6.33 -8.02 5.14
C MET A 146 5.05 -7.19 5.07
N THR A 147 5.09 -5.90 5.47
CA THR A 147 3.91 -5.03 5.47
C THR A 147 3.67 -4.35 4.12
N GLY A 148 4.42 -3.33 3.74
CA GLY A 148 4.27 -2.62 2.47
C GLY A 148 5.17 -3.18 1.34
N ARG A 149 5.56 -2.35 0.37
CA ARG A 149 6.45 -2.76 -0.72
C ARG A 149 7.87 -2.99 -0.21
N GLY A 150 8.52 -4.08 -0.66
CA GLY A 150 9.90 -4.40 -0.28
C GLY A 150 10.53 -5.45 -1.18
N GLY A 151 11.85 -5.56 -1.13
CA GLY A 151 12.63 -6.50 -1.94
C GLY A 151 12.77 -7.88 -1.31
N GLY A 152 13.27 -8.84 -2.13
CA GLY A 152 13.62 -10.20 -1.70
C GLY A 152 12.44 -11.09 -1.36
N ARG A 153 11.28 -10.86 -1.99
CA ARG A 153 10.03 -11.58 -1.72
C ARG A 153 9.75 -12.63 -2.78
N LEU A 154 9.53 -13.85 -2.34
CA LEU A 154 8.98 -14.96 -3.11
C LEU A 154 7.53 -15.12 -2.68
N THR A 155 6.59 -14.88 -3.59
CA THR A 155 5.15 -14.93 -3.31
C THR A 155 4.47 -15.97 -4.17
N TRP A 156 3.72 -16.85 -3.56
CA TRP A 156 2.77 -17.73 -4.23
C TRP A 156 1.34 -17.27 -3.93
N ARG A 157 0.47 -17.26 -4.96
CA ARG A 157 -0.94 -16.88 -4.87
C ARG A 157 -1.81 -17.85 -5.66
N ASN A 158 -2.94 -18.22 -5.10
CA ASN A 158 -3.95 -19.01 -5.78
C ASN A 158 -5.34 -18.42 -5.50
N ASN A 159 -6.07 -18.15 -6.56
CA ASN A 159 -7.44 -17.67 -6.48
C ASN A 159 -8.40 -18.84 -6.62
N ASP A 160 -9.61 -18.69 -6.06
CA ASP A 160 -10.68 -19.67 -6.09
C ASP A 160 -10.27 -21.05 -5.56
N PHE A 161 -9.23 -21.08 -4.69
CA PHE A 161 -8.68 -22.28 -4.07
C PHE A 161 -8.55 -23.46 -5.08
N PHE A 162 -7.68 -23.28 -6.07
CA PHE A 162 -7.45 -24.21 -7.17
C PHE A 162 -8.68 -24.45 -8.08
N GLY A 163 -9.64 -23.49 -8.10
CA GLY A 163 -10.91 -23.62 -8.80
C GLY A 163 -11.93 -24.52 -8.10
N LEU A 164 -11.72 -24.82 -6.82
CA LEU A 164 -12.60 -25.68 -6.01
C LEU A 164 -13.62 -24.88 -5.20
N VAL A 165 -13.29 -23.64 -4.82
CA VAL A 165 -14.14 -22.77 -3.98
C VAL A 165 -14.07 -21.36 -4.54
N ASP A 166 -15.10 -20.96 -5.26
CA ASP A 166 -15.22 -19.61 -5.83
C ASP A 166 -15.09 -18.54 -4.73
N GLY A 167 -14.29 -17.52 -5.00
CA GLY A 167 -14.04 -16.40 -4.09
C GLY A 167 -13.05 -16.69 -2.95
N LEU A 168 -12.59 -17.93 -2.75
CA LEU A 168 -11.60 -18.25 -1.73
C LEU A 168 -10.18 -18.08 -2.28
N ASN A 169 -9.46 -17.05 -1.83
CA ASN A 169 -8.11 -16.75 -2.27
C ASN A 169 -7.10 -17.02 -1.16
N VAL A 170 -5.97 -17.60 -1.51
CA VAL A 170 -4.90 -17.95 -0.57
C VAL A 170 -3.56 -17.47 -1.11
N ALA A 171 -2.68 -17.02 -0.21
CA ALA A 171 -1.32 -16.70 -0.58
C ALA A 171 -0.32 -17.07 0.53
N ALA A 172 0.92 -17.35 0.12
CA ALA A 172 2.04 -17.56 0.99
C ALA A 172 3.24 -16.75 0.48
N GLN A 173 4.00 -16.16 1.40
CA GLN A 173 5.16 -15.36 1.04
C GLN A 173 6.34 -15.68 1.95
N TYR A 174 7.53 -15.74 1.35
CA TYR A 174 8.81 -15.74 2.02
C TYR A 174 9.55 -14.46 1.67
N GLN A 175 10.17 -13.81 2.64
CA GLN A 175 11.08 -12.69 2.44
C GLN A 175 12.48 -13.08 2.92
N GLY A 176 13.47 -13.03 2.03
CA GLY A 176 14.85 -13.21 2.39
C GLY A 176 15.40 -12.03 3.20
N ALA A 177 16.43 -12.28 3.99
CA ALA A 177 17.08 -11.25 4.79
C ALA A 177 17.63 -10.11 3.91
N ASN A 178 17.36 -8.87 4.33
CA ASN A 178 17.89 -7.64 3.75
C ASN A 178 18.54 -6.82 4.86
N SER A 179 19.80 -7.10 5.15
CA SER A 179 20.60 -6.35 6.10
C SER A 179 21.46 -5.31 5.39
N ASN A 180 21.99 -4.35 6.16
CA ASN A 180 22.94 -3.38 5.65
C ASN A 180 24.21 -4.07 5.13
N SER A 181 24.59 -3.74 3.91
CA SER A 181 25.83 -4.23 3.30
C SER A 181 26.43 -3.15 2.40
N THR A 182 27.70 -3.32 2.01
CA THR A 182 28.39 -2.38 1.11
C THR A 182 27.65 -2.20 -0.23
N ASN A 183 27.07 -3.28 -0.76
CA ASN A 183 26.36 -3.27 -2.04
C ASN A 183 24.86 -2.95 -1.90
N ASN A 184 24.32 -2.91 -0.69
CA ASN A 184 22.93 -2.63 -0.41
C ASN A 184 22.80 -1.90 0.93
N PRO A 185 23.21 -0.61 0.98
CA PRO A 185 23.19 0.15 2.21
C PRO A 185 21.73 0.39 2.66
N ARG A 186 21.43 -0.01 3.89
CA ARG A 186 20.10 0.16 4.51
C ARG A 186 20.23 0.68 5.94
N SER A 187 19.30 1.55 6.34
CA SER A 187 19.15 1.85 7.76
C SER A 187 18.63 0.63 8.53
N ALA A 188 18.87 0.57 9.82
CA ALA A 188 18.34 -0.51 10.66
C ALA A 188 16.83 -0.63 10.51
N THR A 189 16.07 0.50 10.52
CA THR A 189 14.62 0.53 10.39
C THR A 189 14.08 0.10 9.01
N ARG A 190 14.95 -0.07 8.00
CA ARG A 190 14.60 -0.57 6.66
C ARG A 190 15.24 -1.92 6.33
N SER A 191 15.84 -2.55 7.33
CA SER A 191 16.40 -3.90 7.26
C SER A 191 15.39 -4.93 7.70
N ASN A 192 15.60 -6.19 7.37
CA ASN A 192 14.86 -7.34 7.89
C ASN A 192 15.75 -8.59 7.86
N GLY A 193 15.51 -9.52 8.76
CA GLY A 193 15.94 -10.91 8.63
C GLY A 193 14.93 -11.72 7.80
N ASP A 194 15.13 -13.03 7.72
CA ASP A 194 14.21 -13.92 7.02
C ASP A 194 12.80 -13.88 7.65
N GLY A 195 11.79 -13.84 6.81
CA GLY A 195 10.40 -13.82 7.22
C GLY A 195 9.50 -14.68 6.34
N TYR A 196 8.35 -15.04 6.86
CA TYR A 196 7.29 -15.73 6.13
C TYR A 196 5.93 -15.30 6.63
N GLY A 197 4.92 -15.46 5.78
CA GLY A 197 3.55 -15.09 6.10
C GLY A 197 2.55 -15.69 5.14
N PHE A 198 1.28 -15.56 5.52
CA PHE A 198 0.13 -16.10 4.80
C PHE A 198 -0.99 -15.07 4.76
N SER A 199 -1.78 -15.09 3.70
CA SER A 199 -3.06 -14.38 3.63
C SER A 199 -4.16 -15.30 3.12
N LEU A 200 -5.38 -14.99 3.55
CA LEU A 200 -6.61 -15.63 3.15
C LEU A 200 -7.67 -14.56 2.94
N SER A 201 -8.40 -14.63 1.83
CA SER A 201 -9.61 -13.82 1.65
C SER A 201 -10.74 -14.66 1.09
N TYR A 202 -11.96 -14.30 1.46
CA TYR A 202 -13.16 -14.89 0.91
C TYR A 202 -14.12 -13.81 0.43
N ASP A 203 -14.34 -13.78 -0.88
CA ASP A 203 -15.28 -12.90 -1.55
C ASP A 203 -16.65 -13.60 -1.59
N THR A 204 -17.59 -13.12 -0.80
CA THR A 204 -18.92 -13.73 -0.70
C THR A 204 -19.81 -13.33 -1.87
N PRO A 205 -20.88 -14.10 -2.19
CA PRO A 205 -21.86 -13.72 -3.21
C PRO A 205 -22.69 -12.46 -2.88
N TRP A 206 -22.47 -11.85 -1.72
CA TRP A 206 -23.20 -10.65 -1.24
C TRP A 206 -22.33 -9.38 -1.27
N ASP A 207 -21.28 -9.36 -2.11
CA ASP A 207 -20.38 -8.22 -2.27
C ASP A 207 -19.61 -7.85 -0.97
N VAL A 208 -19.50 -8.81 -0.07
CA VAL A 208 -18.72 -8.72 1.16
C VAL A 208 -17.46 -9.56 1.03
N SER A 209 -16.30 -8.98 1.30
CA SER A 209 -15.02 -9.70 1.40
C SER A 209 -14.58 -9.76 2.86
N ILE A 210 -14.12 -10.93 3.29
CA ILE A 210 -13.52 -11.17 4.62
C ILE A 210 -12.06 -11.52 4.39
N LEU A 211 -11.15 -10.82 5.07
CA LEU A 211 -9.71 -10.97 4.85
C LEU A 211 -8.99 -11.23 6.17
N GLY A 212 -7.92 -12.00 6.10
CA GLY A 212 -7.00 -12.23 7.21
C GLY A 212 -5.58 -12.45 6.70
N ALA A 213 -4.59 -11.92 7.41
CA ALA A 213 -3.18 -12.14 7.10
C ALA A 213 -2.36 -12.22 8.38
N TRP A 214 -1.25 -12.94 8.29
CA TRP A 214 -0.27 -13.05 9.35
C TRP A 214 1.13 -13.13 8.76
N ALA A 215 2.10 -12.49 9.42
CA ALA A 215 3.50 -12.57 9.04
C ALA A 215 4.42 -12.47 10.27
N THR A 216 5.58 -13.08 10.14
CA THR A 216 6.64 -13.05 11.13
C THR A 216 7.99 -12.92 10.42
N SER A 217 8.88 -12.12 10.97
CA SER A 217 10.23 -11.91 10.43
C SER A 217 11.25 -11.86 11.55
N LYS A 218 12.45 -12.38 11.31
CA LYS A 218 13.58 -12.16 12.22
C LYS A 218 14.00 -10.69 12.17
N ARG A 219 14.37 -10.14 13.30
CA ARG A 219 15.01 -8.84 13.39
C ARG A 219 16.54 -9.01 13.20
N THR A 220 17.19 -8.00 12.65
CA THR A 220 18.64 -7.99 12.50
C THR A 220 19.31 -7.56 13.80
N THR A 221 20.59 -7.88 13.97
CA THR A 221 21.37 -7.40 15.11
C THR A 221 21.36 -5.88 15.24
N ALA A 222 21.38 -5.15 14.11
CA ALA A 222 21.29 -3.69 14.11
C ALA A 222 19.92 -3.17 14.59
N GLN A 223 18.84 -3.89 14.33
CA GLN A 223 17.52 -3.57 14.85
C GLN A 223 17.39 -3.84 16.35
N ASN A 224 17.98 -4.93 16.83
CA ASN A 224 18.00 -5.27 18.25
C ASN A 224 18.91 -4.35 19.09
N ALA A 225 19.79 -3.60 18.44
CA ALA A 225 20.64 -2.58 19.09
C ALA A 225 19.99 -1.18 19.16
N LEU A 226 18.77 -1.00 18.62
CA LEU A 226 18.03 0.25 18.72
C LEU A 226 17.46 0.45 20.14
N LEU A 227 17.10 1.69 20.46
CA LEU A 227 16.68 2.09 21.79
C LEU A 227 15.31 1.51 22.20
N LEU A 228 14.39 1.38 21.23
CA LEU A 228 13.03 0.90 21.43
C LEU A 228 12.80 -0.44 20.73
N GLY A 229 11.99 -1.28 21.36
CA GLY A 229 11.59 -2.58 20.87
C GLY A 229 12.59 -3.68 21.23
N ASP A 230 12.14 -4.64 22.04
CA ASP A 230 12.94 -5.78 22.49
C ASP A 230 12.38 -7.08 21.91
N GLY A 231 13.28 -7.92 21.39
CA GLY A 231 12.94 -9.24 20.88
C GLY A 231 13.49 -9.55 19.49
N ASP A 232 13.72 -10.83 19.24
CA ASP A 232 14.38 -11.34 18.02
C ASP A 232 13.45 -11.37 16.79
N ARG A 233 12.16 -11.15 16.98
CA ARG A 233 11.16 -11.24 15.92
C ARG A 233 10.25 -10.03 15.88
N ALA A 234 9.81 -9.73 14.66
CA ALA A 234 8.74 -8.80 14.36
C ALA A 234 7.55 -9.60 13.84
N ASP A 235 6.40 -9.47 14.50
CA ASP A 235 5.20 -10.25 14.22
C ASP A 235 4.02 -9.33 13.96
N ILE A 236 3.10 -9.74 13.07
CA ILE A 236 1.86 -9.01 12.80
C ILE A 236 0.77 -9.97 12.36
N TRP A 237 -0.45 -9.69 12.79
CA TRP A 237 -1.65 -10.21 12.16
C TRP A 237 -2.61 -9.07 11.85
N ALA A 238 -3.39 -9.22 10.79
CA ALA A 238 -4.38 -8.27 10.34
C ALA A 238 -5.66 -8.99 9.90
N THR A 239 -6.80 -8.36 10.09
CA THR A 239 -8.08 -8.81 9.56
C THR A 239 -8.81 -7.64 8.94
N GLY A 240 -9.63 -7.89 7.94
CA GLY A 240 -10.38 -6.88 7.22
C GLY A 240 -11.76 -7.35 6.80
N LEU A 241 -12.66 -6.39 6.68
CA LEU A 241 -14.00 -6.55 6.14
C LEU A 241 -14.22 -5.46 5.10
N LYS A 242 -14.69 -5.85 3.91
CA LYS A 242 -15.01 -4.92 2.82
C LYS A 242 -16.41 -5.21 2.29
N TYR A 243 -17.17 -4.17 2.02
CA TYR A 243 -18.39 -4.18 1.22
C TYR A 243 -18.20 -3.26 0.02
N ASP A 244 -18.43 -3.78 -1.18
CA ASP A 244 -18.21 -3.06 -2.43
C ASP A 244 -19.31 -3.40 -3.42
N HIS A 245 -20.37 -2.60 -3.41
CA HIS A 245 -21.54 -2.80 -4.27
C HIS A 245 -22.03 -1.49 -4.86
N ASP A 246 -22.22 -1.48 -6.18
CA ASP A 246 -22.67 -0.32 -6.97
C ASP A 246 -21.82 0.95 -6.69
N SER A 247 -22.42 1.89 -5.96
CA SER A 247 -21.82 3.19 -5.64
C SER A 247 -21.25 3.25 -4.22
N VAL A 248 -21.44 2.22 -3.41
CA VAL A 248 -21.07 2.19 -1.99
C VAL A 248 -19.83 1.33 -1.78
N TYR A 249 -18.81 1.92 -1.17
CA TYR A 249 -17.64 1.21 -0.70
C TYR A 249 -17.44 1.45 0.80
N LEU A 250 -17.38 0.37 1.57
CA LEU A 250 -17.10 0.41 3.00
C LEU A 250 -16.00 -0.59 3.29
N ALA A 251 -14.99 -0.20 4.07
CA ALA A 251 -13.99 -1.13 4.52
C ALA A 251 -13.49 -0.79 5.92
N ALA A 252 -13.08 -1.83 6.65
CA ALA A 252 -12.45 -1.68 7.95
C ALA A 252 -11.35 -2.73 8.11
N THR A 253 -10.23 -2.34 8.72
CA THR A 253 -9.15 -3.25 9.09
C THR A 253 -8.80 -3.09 10.55
N TRP A 254 -8.42 -4.22 11.17
CA TRP A 254 -7.82 -4.27 12.49
C TRP A 254 -6.53 -5.07 12.42
N ALA A 255 -5.43 -4.51 12.95
CA ALA A 255 -4.16 -5.19 12.99
C ALA A 255 -3.45 -5.00 14.34
N GLN A 256 -2.70 -6.01 14.75
CA GLN A 256 -1.78 -5.89 15.89
C GLN A 256 -0.38 -6.32 15.47
N SER A 257 0.61 -5.53 15.84
CA SER A 257 2.01 -5.86 15.58
C SER A 257 2.84 -5.90 16.87
N GLN A 258 3.94 -6.62 16.81
CA GLN A 258 4.97 -6.66 17.86
C GLN A 258 6.34 -6.41 17.22
N ASN A 259 7.11 -5.48 17.79
CA ASN A 259 8.46 -5.13 17.34
C ASN A 259 8.58 -4.81 15.84
N MET A 260 7.53 -4.29 15.24
CA MET A 260 7.43 -4.11 13.79
C MET A 260 7.20 -2.67 13.36
N THR A 261 6.39 -1.91 14.09
CA THR A 261 6.04 -0.52 13.71
C THR A 261 7.15 0.45 14.15
N PRO A 262 7.81 1.16 13.20
CA PRO A 262 8.92 2.04 13.54
C PRO A 262 8.47 3.26 14.32
N ILE A 263 9.25 3.67 15.32
CA ILE A 263 9.14 4.93 16.05
C ILE A 263 10.32 5.83 15.63
N GLY A 264 10.19 6.46 14.48
CA GLY A 264 11.25 7.27 13.89
C GLY A 264 12.55 6.48 13.73
N SER A 265 13.66 7.05 14.21
CA SER A 265 14.97 6.40 14.26
C SER A 265 15.27 5.71 15.60
N LEU A 266 14.36 5.80 16.58
CA LEU A 266 14.55 5.28 17.92
C LEU A 266 14.44 3.76 17.99
N GLY A 267 13.67 3.14 17.11
CA GLY A 267 13.46 1.71 17.10
C GLY A 267 12.04 1.33 16.70
N TYR A 268 11.45 0.39 17.40
CA TYR A 268 10.13 -0.15 17.10
C TYR A 268 9.24 -0.14 18.34
N ALA A 269 7.95 0.07 18.13
CA ALA A 269 6.97 -0.15 19.19
C ALA A 269 6.98 -1.62 19.61
N ASN A 270 6.98 -1.90 20.91
CA ASN A 270 6.84 -3.26 21.45
C ASN A 270 5.56 -3.91 20.96
N LYS A 271 4.46 -3.15 20.96
CA LYS A 271 3.17 -3.54 20.38
C LYS A 271 2.49 -2.36 19.74
N THR A 272 1.68 -2.60 18.70
CA THR A 272 0.71 -1.62 18.20
C THR A 272 -0.66 -2.23 18.04
N ASP A 273 -1.69 -1.45 18.33
CA ASP A 273 -3.07 -1.69 17.91
C ASP A 273 -3.41 -0.69 16.81
N ASN A 274 -3.93 -1.19 15.70
CA ASN A 274 -4.19 -0.40 14.49
C ASN A 274 -5.64 -0.60 14.07
N LEU A 275 -6.35 0.49 13.79
CA LEU A 275 -7.71 0.51 13.27
C LEU A 275 -7.80 1.47 12.11
N GLU A 276 -8.33 1.00 11.00
CA GLU A 276 -8.65 1.82 9.84
C GLU A 276 -10.09 1.55 9.42
N VAL A 277 -10.83 2.59 9.09
CA VAL A 277 -12.20 2.50 8.59
C VAL A 277 -12.36 3.53 7.48
N VAL A 278 -12.92 3.13 6.35
CA VAL A 278 -13.22 4.03 5.24
C VAL A 278 -14.64 3.81 4.72
N ALA A 279 -15.28 4.89 4.29
CA ALA A 279 -16.58 4.88 3.67
C ALA A 279 -16.59 5.85 2.49
N LYS A 280 -16.94 5.37 1.31
CA LYS A 280 -16.96 6.12 0.06
C LYS A 280 -18.25 5.91 -0.68
N TYR A 281 -18.73 6.96 -1.34
CA TYR A 281 -19.88 6.90 -2.23
C TYR A 281 -19.56 7.54 -3.59
N LEU A 282 -19.80 6.82 -4.68
CA LEU A 282 -19.61 7.34 -6.03
C LEU A 282 -20.95 7.75 -6.65
N PHE A 283 -21.19 9.04 -6.79
CA PHE A 283 -22.36 9.57 -7.47
C PHE A 283 -22.27 9.38 -8.99
N GLN A 284 -23.41 9.20 -9.66
CA GLN A 284 -23.48 9.04 -11.12
C GLN A 284 -22.93 10.25 -11.91
N ASN A 285 -22.88 11.41 -11.30
CA ASN A 285 -22.33 12.64 -11.89
C ASN A 285 -20.80 12.76 -11.74
N GLY A 286 -20.13 11.76 -11.17
CA GLY A 286 -18.67 11.71 -11.02
C GLY A 286 -18.11 12.25 -9.71
N PHE A 287 -18.94 12.77 -8.79
CA PHE A 287 -18.51 13.10 -7.44
C PHE A 287 -18.34 11.85 -6.59
N ALA A 288 -17.27 11.81 -5.78
CA ALA A 288 -16.99 10.72 -4.86
C ALA A 288 -16.45 11.27 -3.53
N PRO A 289 -17.33 11.59 -2.58
CA PRO A 289 -16.94 11.85 -1.20
C PRO A 289 -16.48 10.56 -0.52
N GLU A 290 -15.47 10.71 0.35
CA GLU A 290 -14.96 9.65 1.19
C GLU A 290 -14.68 10.18 2.59
N VAL A 291 -14.89 9.36 3.60
CA VAL A 291 -14.48 9.62 4.97
C VAL A 291 -13.66 8.44 5.48
N GLY A 292 -12.52 8.73 6.08
CA GLY A 292 -11.61 7.77 6.69
C GLY A 292 -11.39 8.05 8.18
N TYR A 293 -11.13 6.99 8.95
CA TYR A 293 -10.64 7.07 10.33
C TYR A 293 -9.46 6.13 10.48
N PHE A 294 -8.33 6.68 10.94
CA PHE A 294 -7.07 5.97 11.05
C PHE A 294 -6.48 6.18 12.44
N LYS A 295 -6.21 5.08 13.14
CA LYS A 295 -5.61 5.13 14.47
C LYS A 295 -4.61 4.00 14.66
N SER A 296 -3.38 4.37 15.06
CA SER A 296 -2.33 3.47 15.52
C SER A 296 -1.88 3.88 16.91
N LYS A 297 -1.96 2.97 17.86
CA LYS A 297 -1.52 3.15 19.24
C LYS A 297 -0.34 2.23 19.53
N ALA A 298 0.82 2.83 19.78
CA ALA A 298 1.97 2.11 20.33
C ALA A 298 1.76 1.87 21.84
N LYS A 299 2.13 0.68 22.29
CA LYS A 299 2.00 0.25 23.69
C LYS A 299 3.34 -0.18 24.22
N ASP A 300 3.47 -0.05 25.53
CA ASP A 300 4.61 -0.53 26.31
C ASP A 300 5.96 0.06 25.80
N LEU A 301 5.96 1.34 25.33
CA LEU A 301 7.21 1.99 24.94
C LEU A 301 8.10 2.24 26.15
N GLU A 302 9.39 1.88 26.06
CA GLU A 302 10.35 1.89 27.17
C GLU A 302 10.50 3.25 27.84
N LEU A 303 10.34 4.34 27.06
CA LEU A 303 10.57 5.70 27.55
C LEU A 303 9.29 6.45 27.91
N THR A 304 8.17 6.13 27.26
CA THR A 304 6.97 7.00 27.27
C THR A 304 5.67 6.25 27.55
N GLY A 305 5.73 4.91 27.66
CA GLY A 305 4.53 4.09 27.84
C GLY A 305 3.64 4.10 26.57
N ASP A 306 2.34 4.11 26.76
CA ASP A 306 1.37 4.07 25.66
C ASP A 306 1.25 5.44 24.98
N GLN A 307 1.39 5.47 23.64
CA GLN A 307 1.29 6.70 22.83
C GLN A 307 0.48 6.44 21.56
N ASP A 308 -0.37 7.39 21.18
CA ASP A 308 -0.93 7.41 19.83
C ASP A 308 0.18 7.86 18.85
N ILE A 309 0.51 7.03 17.87
CA ILE A 309 1.55 7.32 16.86
C ILE A 309 0.95 7.73 15.52
N MET A 310 -0.33 7.46 15.32
CA MET A 310 -1.15 7.97 14.22
C MET A 310 -2.59 8.05 14.72
N HIS A 311 -3.25 9.19 14.52
CA HIS A 311 -4.65 9.36 14.87
C HIS A 311 -5.24 10.51 14.08
N TYR A 312 -6.08 10.24 13.08
CA TYR A 312 -6.72 11.29 12.29
C TYR A 312 -8.05 10.83 11.67
N TRP A 313 -8.85 11.81 11.31
CA TRP A 313 -9.94 11.68 10.37
C TRP A 313 -9.50 12.22 9.02
N ASP A 314 -9.94 11.56 7.97
CA ASP A 314 -9.74 11.96 6.59
C ASP A 314 -11.09 12.30 5.95
N PHE A 315 -11.13 13.40 5.20
CA PHE A 315 -12.32 13.85 4.47
C PHE A 315 -11.90 14.22 3.06
N SER A 316 -12.15 13.34 2.12
CA SER A 316 -11.81 13.59 0.73
C SER A 316 -13.04 13.75 -0.18
N LEU A 317 -12.88 14.56 -1.20
CA LEU A 317 -13.85 14.76 -2.27
C LEU A 317 -13.14 14.71 -3.60
N VAL A 318 -13.46 13.70 -4.40
CA VAL A 318 -12.93 13.53 -5.76
C VAL A 318 -14.02 13.84 -6.76
N TYR A 319 -13.67 14.51 -7.85
CA TYR A 319 -14.51 14.63 -9.03
C TYR A 319 -13.81 13.99 -10.23
N TYR A 320 -14.41 12.95 -10.78
CA TYR A 320 -13.95 12.28 -11.98
C TYR A 320 -14.56 12.91 -13.23
N PHE A 321 -13.76 13.63 -14.03
CA PHE A 321 -14.17 14.10 -15.36
C PHE A 321 -14.40 12.92 -16.30
N ASN A 322 -13.57 11.92 -16.17
CA ASN A 322 -13.63 10.64 -16.87
C ASN A 322 -12.66 9.64 -16.15
N LYS A 323 -12.48 8.45 -16.72
CA LYS A 323 -11.59 7.41 -16.16
C LYS A 323 -10.10 7.79 -16.11
N ASN A 324 -9.68 8.83 -16.84
CA ASN A 324 -8.28 9.25 -16.95
C ASN A 324 -7.97 10.55 -16.18
N MET A 325 -8.97 11.37 -15.87
CA MET A 325 -8.76 12.69 -15.29
C MET A 325 -9.67 12.93 -14.09
N SER A 326 -9.08 13.35 -12.98
CA SER A 326 -9.79 13.72 -11.76
C SER A 326 -9.19 14.97 -11.11
N VAL A 327 -10.01 15.67 -10.34
CA VAL A 327 -9.62 16.74 -9.41
C VAL A 327 -10.09 16.35 -8.02
N TYR A 328 -9.37 16.77 -6.99
CA TYR A 328 -9.71 16.41 -5.63
C TYR A 328 -9.27 17.45 -4.62
N ALA A 329 -9.99 17.47 -3.50
CA ALA A 329 -9.63 18.11 -2.25
C ALA A 329 -9.66 17.07 -1.14
N ASP A 330 -8.72 17.16 -0.22
CA ASP A 330 -8.56 16.22 0.87
C ASP A 330 -8.17 16.96 2.15
N TYR A 331 -8.77 16.60 3.29
CA TYR A 331 -8.53 17.24 4.57
C TYR A 331 -8.29 16.20 5.67
N LYS A 332 -7.08 16.24 6.23
CA LYS A 332 -6.65 15.43 7.37
C LYS A 332 -6.83 16.23 8.65
N LEU A 333 -7.82 15.85 9.45
CA LEU A 333 -8.03 16.36 10.79
C LEU A 333 -7.19 15.54 11.76
N ASN A 334 -6.04 16.07 12.15
CA ASN A 334 -5.11 15.39 13.04
C ASN A 334 -5.64 15.41 14.49
N ARG A 335 -5.52 14.28 15.17
CA ARG A 335 -5.98 14.06 16.55
C ARG A 335 -4.85 13.63 17.48
N ILE A 336 -3.60 13.71 17.03
CA ILE A 336 -2.41 13.52 17.88
C ILE A 336 -2.34 14.65 18.90
N ASP A 337 -2.03 14.33 20.15
CA ASP A 337 -1.84 15.31 21.21
C ASP A 337 -0.64 16.22 20.87
N LYS A 338 -0.83 17.54 21.01
CA LYS A 338 0.24 18.52 20.76
C LYS A 338 1.42 18.35 21.72
N ASP A 339 1.15 17.88 22.92
CA ASP A 339 2.16 17.64 23.96
C ASP A 339 2.65 16.17 23.98
N ASN A 340 2.53 15.45 22.84
CA ASN A 340 2.96 14.05 22.77
C ASN A 340 4.48 13.91 22.99
N ASN A 341 4.87 12.89 23.75
CA ASN A 341 6.26 12.66 24.14
C ASN A 341 7.17 12.17 23.03
N LEU A 342 6.64 11.87 21.83
CA LEU A 342 7.40 11.36 20.68
C LEU A 342 7.72 12.47 19.67
N GLY A 343 7.23 13.70 19.86
CA GLY A 343 7.42 14.82 18.92
C GLY A 343 6.73 14.58 17.57
N ILE A 344 5.64 13.81 17.55
CA ILE A 344 4.87 13.57 16.34
C ILE A 344 4.05 14.83 16.03
N ALA A 345 4.09 15.25 14.75
CA ALA A 345 3.33 16.43 14.32
C ALA A 345 1.82 16.23 14.50
N SER A 346 1.16 17.26 15.03
CA SER A 346 -0.27 17.28 15.34
C SER A 346 -1.07 18.26 14.48
N ASP A 347 -0.42 18.87 13.47
CA ASP A 347 -1.04 19.86 12.60
C ASP A 347 -2.01 19.20 11.62
N ASP A 348 -3.11 19.90 11.35
CA ASP A 348 -4.02 19.54 10.28
C ASP A 348 -3.37 19.78 8.90
N GLN A 349 -3.87 19.08 7.90
CA GLN A 349 -3.35 19.20 6.53
C GLN A 349 -4.51 19.25 5.55
N THR A 350 -4.41 20.15 4.57
CA THR A 350 -5.30 20.19 3.41
C THR A 350 -4.49 19.88 2.17
N GLY A 351 -5.01 19.04 1.30
CA GLY A 351 -4.38 18.76 0.02
C GLY A 351 -5.34 19.04 -1.14
N LEU A 352 -4.83 19.66 -2.18
CA LEU A 352 -5.55 19.91 -3.43
C LEU A 352 -4.77 19.31 -4.59
N GLY A 353 -5.45 18.71 -5.55
CA GLY A 353 -4.72 18.15 -6.66
C GLY A 353 -5.55 17.76 -7.89
N LEU A 354 -4.79 17.42 -8.92
CA LEU A 354 -5.24 16.93 -10.21
C LEU A 354 -4.47 15.66 -10.54
N THR A 355 -5.15 14.64 -11.04
CA THR A 355 -4.50 13.43 -11.54
C THR A 355 -4.93 13.17 -12.98
N TYR A 356 -3.94 13.02 -13.85
CA TYR A 356 -4.10 12.39 -15.15
C TYR A 356 -3.45 11.00 -15.13
N GLN A 357 -4.20 9.96 -15.52
CA GLN A 357 -3.73 8.58 -15.56
C GLN A 357 -4.05 7.91 -16.90
N PHE A 358 -3.22 6.97 -17.32
CA PHE A 358 -3.32 6.24 -18.59
C PHE A 358 -2.86 4.80 -18.48
#